data_228558e7d161c6c978b86816f37e8bf1
#
_entry.id   228558e7d161c6c978b86816f37e8bf1
#
_cell.length_a   1.000
_cell.length_b   1.000
_cell.length_c   1.000
_cell.angle_alpha   90.00
_cell.angle_beta   90.00
_cell.angle_gamma   90.00
#
_symmetry.space_group_name_H-M   'P 1'
#
loop_
_entity.id
_entity.type
_entity.pdbx_description
1 polymer ?
#
loop_
_entity_poly.entity_id
_entity_poly.type
_entity_poly.pdbx_seq_one_letter_code
_entity_poly.pdbx_strand_id
1 'polypeptide(L)'
;MKKFVTLLVTLLVIASLSFCAVAEEKPFAGQTLTISTFSFNAELLQKNVYDPFEAATGAKLVVDTGRNPERVTKIVESPKDYDVVIIGDMFVDQLREAGVLETFDSSKLSNISGIYENARAPMGEGYGPAYTFNRLGIVYDSAFCDVEIKSIADLWNPELAGSIAVPEMTTTSGPLFYYATAAAFGLEPGKDDEAIFAKLAELKPNVVKTWTSANDTINMLNQGEISVAVLLDYSYTTAKNANPDYIWVDPAEGSFSGYNMLNIVKGCENKELAEAFIDYYLSYDVQLAEALDGVDAPVRPDVELTAEQAANFTYGEEMIENLKLPDWNVIAANQANWIVSWNAIFSVK
;
A
#
# COMPACT_ATOMS: atom_id res chain seq x y z
N MET A 1 -23.50 14.84 71.07
CA MET A 1 -23.53 15.48 69.74
C MET A 1 -22.13 15.73 69.17
N LYS A 2 -21.14 16.26 69.90
CA LYS A 2 -19.78 16.53 69.37
C LYS A 2 -18.97 15.30 68.93
N LYS A 3 -19.14 14.13 69.57
CA LYS A 3 -18.46 12.88 69.21
C LYS A 3 -19.02 12.21 67.94
N PHE A 4 -20.29 12.43 67.61
CA PHE A 4 -20.87 11.90 66.36
C PHE A 4 -20.47 12.69 65.12
N VAL A 5 -20.27 14.02 65.26
CA VAL A 5 -19.83 14.87 64.16
C VAL A 5 -18.36 14.56 63.76
N THR A 6 -17.50 14.25 64.76
CA THR A 6 -16.08 13.93 64.49
C THR A 6 -15.94 12.57 63.76
N LEU A 7 -16.81 11.56 64.04
CA LEU A 7 -16.78 10.29 63.35
C LEU A 7 -17.28 10.38 61.90
N LEU A 8 -18.26 11.25 61.62
CA LEU A 8 -18.79 11.45 60.29
C LEU A 8 -17.80 12.18 59.37
N VAL A 9 -17.02 13.14 59.89
CA VAL A 9 -16.00 13.87 59.15
C VAL A 9 -14.80 12.96 58.84
N THR A 10 -14.43 12.04 59.75
CA THR A 10 -13.33 11.08 59.51
C THR A 10 -13.73 10.04 58.48
N LEU A 11 -14.99 9.61 58.41
CA LEU A 11 -15.47 8.68 57.37
C LEU A 11 -15.53 9.36 55.97
N LEU A 12 -15.89 10.66 55.91
CA LEU A 12 -15.91 11.40 54.65
C LEU A 12 -14.50 11.66 54.08
N VAL A 13 -13.48 11.84 54.92
CA VAL A 13 -12.11 12.03 54.51
C VAL A 13 -11.45 10.72 54.00
N ILE A 14 -11.85 9.57 54.58
CA ILE A 14 -11.37 8.26 54.11
C ILE A 14 -12.05 7.85 52.80
N ALA A 15 -13.31 8.26 52.55
CA ALA A 15 -14.01 8.00 51.30
C ALA A 15 -13.50 8.86 50.12
N SER A 16 -12.88 10.03 50.40
CA SER A 16 -12.31 10.91 49.37
C SER A 16 -10.88 10.53 48.96
N LEU A 17 -10.22 9.60 49.65
CA LEU A 17 -8.87 9.12 49.33
C LEU A 17 -8.85 7.83 48.51
N SER A 18 -10.00 7.23 48.19
CA SER A 18 -10.10 5.94 47.47
C SER A 18 -10.41 6.09 45.97
N PHE A 19 -10.40 7.30 45.41
CA PHE A 19 -10.53 7.53 43.97
C PHE A 19 -9.24 8.11 43.39
N CYS A 20 -8.08 7.56 43.74
CA CYS A 20 -7.00 7.54 42.81
C CYS A 20 -7.37 6.46 41.76
N ALA A 21 -7.97 6.88 40.66
CA ALA A 21 -7.96 6.07 39.46
C ALA A 21 -6.49 5.74 39.20
N VAL A 22 -6.11 4.48 39.47
CA VAL A 22 -4.85 3.95 38.97
C VAL A 22 -5.01 4.09 37.46
N ALA A 23 -4.35 5.09 36.87
CA ALA A 23 -4.24 5.18 35.45
C ALA A 23 -3.63 3.85 35.02
N GLU A 24 -4.38 3.05 34.27
CA GLU A 24 -3.90 1.80 33.74
C GLU A 24 -2.61 2.10 32.98
N GLU A 25 -1.50 1.55 33.47
CA GLU A 25 -0.18 1.81 32.90
C GLU A 25 -0.21 1.21 31.49
N LYS A 26 -0.14 2.07 30.47
CA LYS A 26 -0.21 1.64 29.08
C LYS A 26 1.00 0.78 28.74
N PRO A 27 0.82 -0.31 27.97
CA PRO A 27 1.83 -1.36 27.83
C PRO A 27 3.18 -0.88 27.27
N PHE A 28 3.18 0.19 26.47
CA PHE A 28 4.38 0.73 25.83
C PHE A 28 4.62 2.21 26.15
N ALA A 29 4.14 2.69 27.30
CA ALA A 29 4.32 4.07 27.73
C ALA A 29 5.80 4.48 27.75
N GLY A 30 6.12 5.59 27.05
CA GLY A 30 7.48 6.14 26.98
C GLY A 30 8.40 5.47 25.96
N GLN A 31 7.94 4.44 25.26
CA GLN A 31 8.68 3.85 24.13
C GLN A 31 8.35 4.58 22.82
N THR A 32 9.31 4.59 21.90
CA THR A 32 9.17 5.19 20.56
C THR A 32 9.35 4.12 19.49
N LEU A 33 8.55 4.20 18.43
CA LEU A 33 8.63 3.36 17.23
C LEU A 33 8.82 4.26 16.02
N THR A 34 9.92 4.08 15.28
CA THR A 34 10.19 4.81 14.04
C THR A 34 9.72 3.99 12.84
N ILE A 35 8.79 4.56 12.07
CA ILE A 35 8.12 3.90 10.95
C ILE A 35 8.50 4.60 9.65
N SER A 36 9.00 3.84 8.67
CA SER A 36 9.13 4.31 7.29
C SER A 36 7.93 3.90 6.47
N THR A 37 7.21 4.86 5.86
CA THR A 37 5.96 4.60 5.14
C THR A 37 5.75 5.51 3.92
N PHE A 38 4.62 5.37 3.26
CA PHE A 38 4.19 6.18 2.13
C PHE A 38 3.74 7.58 2.59
N SER A 39 3.81 8.56 1.68
CA SER A 39 3.23 9.90 1.91
C SER A 39 1.78 10.03 1.46
N PHE A 40 1.23 8.99 0.81
CA PHE A 40 -0.15 8.98 0.34
C PHE A 40 -1.12 8.82 1.51
N ASN A 41 -2.24 9.56 1.51
CA ASN A 41 -3.29 9.53 2.54
C ASN A 41 -2.80 9.75 3.99
N ALA A 42 -1.72 10.51 4.21
CA ALA A 42 -1.06 10.65 5.51
C ALA A 42 -2.02 11.10 6.64
N GLU A 43 -2.98 12.01 6.36
CA GLU A 43 -3.95 12.47 7.35
C GLU A 43 -4.93 11.37 7.77
N LEU A 44 -5.35 10.52 6.83
CA LEU A 44 -6.23 9.39 7.11
C LEU A 44 -5.51 8.29 7.89
N LEU A 45 -4.27 7.97 7.52
CA LEU A 45 -3.42 7.05 8.28
C LEU A 45 -3.17 7.55 9.70
N GLN A 46 -2.95 8.87 9.88
CA GLN A 46 -2.82 9.46 11.21
C GLN A 46 -4.09 9.23 12.05
N LYS A 47 -5.26 9.50 11.47
CA LYS A 47 -6.57 9.33 12.11
C LYS A 47 -6.91 7.88 12.43
N ASN A 48 -6.69 6.98 11.47
CA ASN A 48 -7.21 5.60 11.53
C ASN A 48 -6.26 4.63 12.21
N VAL A 49 -4.95 4.89 12.16
CA VAL A 49 -3.91 3.96 12.60
C VAL A 49 -3.07 4.56 13.72
N TYR A 50 -2.41 5.72 13.48
CA TYR A 50 -1.35 6.17 14.37
C TYR A 50 -1.88 6.77 15.66
N ASP A 51 -2.81 7.73 15.62
CA ASP A 51 -3.39 8.32 16.82
C ASP A 51 -4.09 7.28 17.73
N PRO A 52 -4.93 6.35 17.19
CA PRO A 52 -5.53 5.32 18.00
C PRO A 52 -4.53 4.34 18.62
N PHE A 53 -3.47 3.98 17.89
CA PHE A 53 -2.41 3.12 18.43
C PHE A 53 -1.66 3.79 19.57
N GLU A 54 -1.23 5.05 19.41
CA GLU A 54 -0.59 5.84 20.49
C GLU A 54 -1.53 5.99 21.70
N ALA A 55 -2.82 6.25 21.41
CA ALA A 55 -3.83 6.37 22.47
C ALA A 55 -4.03 5.07 23.24
N ALA A 56 -4.01 3.92 22.61
CA ALA A 56 -4.18 2.61 23.22
C ALA A 56 -2.93 2.15 23.99
N THR A 57 -1.77 2.37 23.42
CA THR A 57 -0.51 1.75 23.89
C THR A 57 0.36 2.67 24.74
N GLY A 58 0.24 3.99 24.58
CA GLY A 58 1.12 4.99 25.20
C GLY A 58 2.48 5.11 24.53
N ALA A 59 2.73 4.36 23.48
CA ALA A 59 3.91 4.53 22.64
C ALA A 59 3.84 5.85 21.88
N LYS A 60 5.00 6.31 21.38
CA LYS A 60 5.12 7.42 20.46
C LYS A 60 5.54 6.89 19.08
N LEU A 61 4.84 7.29 18.02
CA LEU A 61 5.23 6.99 16.66
C LEU A 61 6.00 8.15 16.03
N VAL A 62 7.10 7.83 15.35
CA VAL A 62 7.84 8.76 14.50
C VAL A 62 7.73 8.25 13.08
N VAL A 63 7.06 9.01 12.22
CA VAL A 63 6.72 8.59 10.86
C VAL A 63 7.60 9.33 9.86
N ASP A 64 8.50 8.60 9.17
CA ASP A 64 9.29 9.09 8.01
C ASP A 64 8.61 8.65 6.71
N THR A 65 8.31 9.61 5.85
CA THR A 65 7.62 9.35 4.59
C THR A 65 8.50 9.62 3.39
N GLY A 66 8.23 8.92 2.28
CA GLY A 66 8.97 9.12 1.04
C GLY A 66 8.58 8.14 -0.05
N ARG A 67 9.23 8.27 -1.21
CA ARG A 67 9.09 7.33 -2.32
C ARG A 67 9.87 6.05 -2.02
N ASN A 68 9.37 4.92 -2.48
CA ASN A 68 9.96 3.61 -2.18
C ASN A 68 11.48 3.52 -2.46
N PRO A 69 12.03 3.91 -3.62
CA PRO A 69 13.47 3.81 -3.87
C PRO A 69 14.31 4.65 -2.90
N GLU A 70 13.82 5.84 -2.51
CA GLU A 70 14.52 6.72 -1.56
C GLU A 70 14.52 6.11 -0.15
N ARG A 71 13.38 5.53 0.25
CA ARG A 71 13.21 4.86 1.55
C ARG A 71 14.08 3.61 1.65
N VAL A 72 14.15 2.79 0.57
CA VAL A 72 15.07 1.65 0.50
C VAL A 72 16.51 2.11 0.71
N THR A 73 16.95 3.16 0.00
CA THR A 73 18.30 3.71 0.15
C THR A 73 18.59 4.14 1.59
N LYS A 74 17.70 4.92 2.21
CA LYS A 74 17.84 5.37 3.60
C LYS A 74 17.95 4.19 4.57
N ILE A 75 17.07 3.19 4.46
CA ILE A 75 17.06 2.02 5.34
C ILE A 75 18.34 1.18 5.16
N VAL A 76 18.81 0.98 3.93
CA VAL A 76 20.07 0.25 3.68
C VAL A 76 21.27 0.98 4.25
N GLU A 77 21.32 2.31 4.14
CA GLU A 77 22.42 3.12 4.68
C GLU A 77 22.39 3.23 6.21
N SER A 78 21.20 3.28 6.81
CA SER A 78 21.02 3.51 8.25
C SER A 78 19.87 2.67 8.83
N PRO A 79 19.96 1.33 8.84
CA PRO A 79 18.85 0.48 9.30
C PRO A 79 18.44 0.72 10.76
N LYS A 80 19.37 1.16 11.61
CA LYS A 80 19.11 1.42 13.04
C LYS A 80 18.25 2.66 13.31
N ASP A 81 18.01 3.49 12.29
CA ASP A 81 17.16 4.67 12.41
C ASP A 81 15.67 4.33 12.24
N TYR A 82 15.37 3.06 11.93
CA TYR A 82 14.02 2.58 11.65
C TYR A 82 13.70 1.30 12.41
N ASP A 83 12.47 1.18 12.90
CA ASP A 83 11.95 -0.02 13.56
C ASP A 83 11.08 -0.84 12.62
N VAL A 84 10.14 -0.18 11.93
CA VAL A 84 9.18 -0.80 11.00
C VAL A 84 9.26 -0.12 9.63
N VAL A 85 9.18 -0.92 8.59
CA VAL A 85 8.99 -0.45 7.21
C VAL A 85 7.68 -0.97 6.64
N ILE A 86 6.86 -0.04 6.11
CA ILE A 86 5.62 -0.31 5.38
C ILE A 86 5.92 -0.04 3.91
N ILE A 87 6.00 -1.09 3.08
CA ILE A 87 6.53 -0.97 1.72
C ILE A 87 5.95 -2.05 0.80
N GLY A 88 5.95 -1.79 -0.51
CA GLY A 88 5.53 -2.78 -1.50
C GLY A 88 6.46 -4.00 -1.58
N ASP A 89 5.90 -5.15 -1.91
CA ASP A 89 6.55 -6.46 -1.99
C ASP A 89 7.84 -6.47 -2.81
N MET A 90 7.88 -5.82 -3.97
CA MET A 90 9.09 -5.66 -4.79
C MET A 90 10.26 -5.04 -4.00
N PHE A 91 9.99 -4.10 -3.12
CA PHE A 91 11.00 -3.41 -2.32
C PHE A 91 11.34 -4.20 -1.04
N VAL A 92 10.42 -5.02 -0.56
CA VAL A 92 10.73 -6.00 0.51
C VAL A 92 11.83 -6.94 0.04
N ASP A 93 11.78 -7.42 -1.20
CA ASP A 93 12.82 -8.28 -1.75
C ASP A 93 14.20 -7.58 -1.79
N GLN A 94 14.25 -6.32 -2.20
CA GLN A 94 15.48 -5.52 -2.20
C GLN A 94 16.06 -5.35 -0.78
N LEU A 95 15.21 -5.06 0.21
CA LEU A 95 15.65 -4.92 1.61
C LEU A 95 16.08 -6.26 2.21
N ARG A 96 15.42 -7.36 1.82
CA ARG A 96 15.80 -8.74 2.18
C ARG A 96 17.18 -9.09 1.64
N GLU A 97 17.43 -8.84 0.36
CA GLU A 97 18.74 -9.07 -0.27
C GLU A 97 19.85 -8.23 0.35
N ALA A 98 19.55 -6.97 0.72
CA ALA A 98 20.47 -6.11 1.45
C ALA A 98 20.73 -6.58 2.90
N GLY A 99 19.94 -7.56 3.40
CA GLY A 99 20.09 -8.12 4.75
C GLY A 99 19.73 -7.17 5.87
N VAL A 100 18.84 -6.19 5.59
CA VAL A 100 18.41 -5.14 6.54
C VAL A 100 17.02 -5.37 7.13
N LEU A 101 16.37 -6.49 6.83
CA LEU A 101 15.14 -6.91 7.50
C LEU A 101 15.43 -7.89 8.61
N GLU A 102 14.67 -7.77 9.69
CA GLU A 102 14.64 -8.73 10.80
C GLU A 102 13.58 -9.78 10.53
N THR A 103 13.92 -11.05 10.76
CA THR A 103 12.92 -12.11 10.73
C THR A 103 12.18 -12.17 12.06
N PHE A 104 10.89 -12.41 12.03
CA PHE A 104 10.05 -12.59 13.22
C PHE A 104 8.99 -13.67 13.01
N ASP A 105 8.49 -14.20 14.10
CA ASP A 105 7.47 -15.24 14.08
C ASP A 105 6.08 -14.61 14.00
N SER A 106 5.57 -14.43 12.79
CA SER A 106 4.26 -13.83 12.55
C SER A 106 3.11 -14.67 13.12
N SER A 107 3.32 -15.96 13.44
CA SER A 107 2.29 -16.81 14.06
C SER A 107 1.90 -16.35 15.48
N LYS A 108 2.75 -15.50 16.09
CA LYS A 108 2.46 -14.88 17.39
C LYS A 108 1.52 -13.68 17.32
N LEU A 109 1.30 -13.13 16.13
CA LEU A 109 0.37 -12.04 15.93
C LEU A 109 -1.07 -12.56 16.11
N SER A 110 -1.85 -11.92 16.97
CA SER A 110 -3.21 -12.38 17.32
C SER A 110 -4.18 -12.23 16.13
N ASN A 111 -3.94 -11.24 15.26
CA ASN A 111 -4.76 -10.92 14.10
C ASN A 111 -4.37 -11.70 12.84
N ILE A 112 -3.22 -12.41 12.82
CA ILE A 112 -2.71 -13.08 11.61
C ILE A 112 -3.66 -14.14 11.06
N SER A 113 -4.37 -14.84 11.93
CA SER A 113 -5.33 -15.87 11.50
C SER A 113 -6.61 -15.27 10.89
N GLY A 114 -6.89 -14.00 11.15
CA GLY A 114 -8.05 -13.27 10.64
C GLY A 114 -7.88 -12.72 9.23
N ILE A 115 -6.67 -12.74 8.64
CA ILE A 115 -6.42 -12.26 7.28
C ILE A 115 -6.37 -13.43 6.29
N TYR A 116 -6.52 -13.11 4.99
CA TYR A 116 -6.38 -14.09 3.91
C TYR A 116 -5.05 -14.83 3.99
N GLU A 117 -5.05 -16.12 3.65
CA GLU A 117 -3.87 -16.97 3.76
C GLU A 117 -2.69 -16.46 2.91
N ASN A 118 -2.96 -16.01 1.69
CA ASN A 118 -1.96 -15.43 0.78
C ASN A 118 -1.38 -14.08 1.26
N ALA A 119 -2.02 -13.41 2.22
CA ALA A 119 -1.52 -12.18 2.83
C ALA A 119 -0.63 -12.42 4.08
N ARG A 120 -0.63 -13.63 4.66
CA ARG A 120 0.08 -13.91 5.93
C ARG A 120 1.58 -13.89 5.81
N ALA A 121 2.13 -14.40 4.71
CA ALA A 121 3.56 -14.46 4.47
C ALA A 121 3.86 -14.45 2.94
N PRO A 122 3.48 -13.40 2.19
CA PRO A 122 3.59 -13.39 0.73
C PRO A 122 5.03 -13.49 0.22
N MET A 123 6.02 -13.07 1.03
CA MET A 123 7.45 -13.17 0.71
C MET A 123 8.17 -14.32 1.44
N GLY A 124 7.41 -15.26 2.02
CA GLY A 124 7.90 -16.41 2.76
C GLY A 124 7.94 -16.20 4.28
N GLU A 125 8.09 -17.32 5.00
CA GLU A 125 8.11 -17.32 6.45
C GLU A 125 9.25 -16.44 7.01
N GLY A 126 8.94 -15.76 8.12
CA GLY A 126 9.88 -14.88 8.81
C GLY A 126 9.83 -13.42 8.33
N TYR A 127 9.16 -13.13 7.22
CA TYR A 127 8.89 -11.76 6.79
C TYR A 127 7.45 -11.36 7.09
N GLY A 128 7.18 -10.06 7.08
CA GLY A 128 5.93 -9.53 7.55
C GLY A 128 4.73 -9.86 6.66
N PRO A 129 3.52 -9.74 7.22
CA PRO A 129 2.28 -9.90 6.47
C PRO A 129 2.04 -8.72 5.53
N ALA A 130 1.23 -8.96 4.51
CA ALA A 130 0.58 -7.89 3.79
C ALA A 130 -0.59 -7.34 4.63
N TYR A 131 -0.84 -6.03 4.50
CA TYR A 131 -1.98 -5.37 5.13
C TYR A 131 -3.00 -4.85 4.10
N THR A 132 -2.62 -4.83 2.83
CA THR A 132 -3.49 -4.49 1.71
C THR A 132 -3.04 -5.15 0.41
N PHE A 133 -4.00 -5.33 -0.50
CA PHE A 133 -3.78 -5.71 -1.89
C PHE A 133 -3.94 -4.47 -2.76
N ASN A 134 -3.17 -4.42 -3.85
CA ASN A 134 -3.34 -3.39 -4.87
C ASN A 134 -3.35 -4.05 -6.24
N ARG A 135 -4.34 -3.74 -7.08
CA ARG A 135 -4.38 -4.22 -8.45
C ARG A 135 -4.16 -3.11 -9.46
N LEU A 136 -3.47 -3.47 -10.53
CA LEU A 136 -3.28 -2.59 -11.67
C LEU A 136 -4.54 -2.53 -12.52
N GLY A 137 -4.95 -1.32 -12.88
CA GLY A 137 -6.07 -1.08 -13.79
C GLY A 137 -5.84 0.17 -14.62
N ILE A 138 -6.88 0.54 -15.35
CA ILE A 138 -6.89 1.72 -16.21
C ILE A 138 -7.96 2.66 -15.70
N VAL A 139 -7.61 3.93 -15.52
CA VAL A 139 -8.58 5.01 -15.26
C VAL A 139 -8.68 5.86 -16.52
N TYR A 140 -9.88 6.14 -16.98
CA TYR A 140 -10.10 7.06 -18.08
C TYR A 140 -11.25 8.01 -17.82
N ASP A 141 -11.18 9.20 -18.41
CA ASP A 141 -12.22 10.22 -18.37
C ASP A 141 -13.20 9.99 -19.52
N SER A 142 -14.41 9.54 -19.20
CA SER A 142 -15.43 9.25 -20.21
C SER A 142 -15.97 10.51 -20.93
N ALA A 143 -15.68 11.70 -20.42
CA ALA A 143 -16.03 12.95 -21.08
C ALA A 143 -15.04 13.36 -22.18
N PHE A 144 -13.79 12.85 -22.13
CA PHE A 144 -12.70 13.20 -23.03
C PHE A 144 -12.07 12.00 -23.76
N CYS A 145 -12.54 10.78 -23.50
CA CYS A 145 -12.08 9.55 -24.14
C CYS A 145 -13.27 8.84 -24.80
N ASP A 146 -13.35 8.90 -26.13
CA ASP A 146 -14.39 8.24 -26.91
C ASP A 146 -14.08 6.74 -27.14
N VAL A 147 -12.89 6.27 -26.80
CA VAL A 147 -12.48 4.87 -26.91
C VAL A 147 -13.03 4.08 -25.74
N GLU A 148 -13.80 3.03 -26.02
CA GLU A 148 -14.19 2.07 -24.99
C GLU A 148 -13.00 1.20 -24.62
N ILE A 149 -12.44 1.38 -23.41
CA ILE A 149 -11.28 0.65 -22.92
C ILE A 149 -11.74 -0.53 -22.08
N LYS A 150 -11.29 -1.76 -22.42
CA LYS A 150 -11.60 -3.02 -21.72
C LYS A 150 -10.36 -3.87 -21.43
N SER A 151 -9.25 -3.53 -22.07
CA SER A 151 -8.03 -4.34 -22.14
C SER A 151 -6.81 -3.44 -22.11
N ILE A 152 -5.70 -3.95 -21.64
CA ILE A 152 -4.40 -3.28 -21.78
C ILE A 152 -4.08 -3.05 -23.26
N ALA A 153 -4.44 -3.97 -24.15
CA ALA A 153 -4.21 -3.83 -25.59
C ALA A 153 -4.92 -2.63 -26.21
N ASP A 154 -6.05 -2.17 -25.62
CA ASP A 154 -6.78 -1.00 -26.11
C ASP A 154 -5.97 0.31 -26.00
N LEU A 155 -4.95 0.35 -25.11
CA LEU A 155 -4.05 1.49 -25.00
C LEU A 155 -3.25 1.76 -26.28
N TRP A 156 -3.12 0.77 -27.18
CA TRP A 156 -2.47 0.92 -28.49
C TRP A 156 -3.40 1.51 -29.58
N ASN A 157 -4.65 1.82 -29.24
CA ASN A 157 -5.56 2.48 -30.19
C ASN A 157 -4.96 3.87 -30.58
N PRO A 158 -4.76 4.16 -31.90
CA PRO A 158 -4.19 5.43 -32.34
C PRO A 158 -5.06 6.66 -32.02
N GLU A 159 -6.34 6.48 -31.70
CA GLU A 159 -7.23 7.56 -31.23
C GLU A 159 -6.81 8.08 -29.85
N LEU A 160 -6.01 7.33 -29.10
CA LEU A 160 -5.42 7.72 -27.80
C LEU A 160 -4.06 8.45 -27.95
N ALA A 161 -3.68 8.86 -29.17
CA ALA A 161 -2.41 9.54 -29.40
C ALA A 161 -2.26 10.78 -28.50
N GLY A 162 -1.16 10.83 -27.72
CA GLY A 162 -0.86 11.94 -26.83
C GLY A 162 -1.84 12.13 -25.67
N SER A 163 -2.46 11.06 -25.16
CA SER A 163 -3.47 11.17 -24.09
C SER A 163 -3.27 10.24 -22.89
N ILE A 164 -2.20 9.43 -22.88
CA ILE A 164 -1.99 8.39 -21.86
C ILE A 164 -0.84 8.74 -20.92
N ALA A 165 -0.99 8.44 -19.62
CA ALA A 165 0.12 8.35 -18.68
C ALA A 165 0.29 6.91 -18.18
N VAL A 166 1.53 6.41 -18.18
CA VAL A 166 1.90 5.07 -17.72
C VAL A 166 2.95 5.13 -16.60
N PRO A 167 3.01 4.12 -15.69
CA PRO A 167 3.95 4.13 -14.57
C PRO A 167 5.40 3.96 -15.03
N GLU A 168 6.34 4.62 -14.36
CA GLU A 168 7.78 4.37 -14.51
C GLU A 168 8.14 2.95 -14.02
N MET A 169 9.10 2.31 -14.70
CA MET A 169 9.61 0.98 -14.34
C MET A 169 10.19 0.92 -12.92
N THR A 170 10.55 2.04 -12.34
CA THR A 170 11.09 2.18 -10.98
C THR A 170 10.02 2.25 -9.89
N THR A 171 8.74 2.29 -10.25
CA THR A 171 7.60 2.24 -9.32
C THR A 171 7.11 0.81 -9.12
N THR A 172 6.30 0.56 -8.08
CA THR A 172 5.62 -0.74 -7.92
C THR A 172 4.75 -1.08 -9.15
N SER A 173 4.11 -0.08 -9.74
CA SER A 173 3.20 -0.26 -10.89
C SER A 173 3.94 -0.56 -12.21
N GLY A 174 5.20 -0.18 -12.34
CA GLY A 174 5.96 -0.35 -13.58
C GLY A 174 6.11 -1.80 -14.00
N PRO A 175 6.66 -2.69 -13.16
CA PRO A 175 6.71 -4.13 -13.44
C PRO A 175 5.33 -4.75 -13.64
N LEU A 176 4.30 -4.31 -12.88
CA LEU A 176 2.92 -4.80 -13.07
C LEU A 176 2.38 -4.43 -14.45
N PHE A 177 2.63 -3.20 -14.93
CA PHE A 177 2.26 -2.78 -16.26
C PHE A 177 3.04 -3.53 -17.36
N TYR A 178 4.30 -3.83 -17.11
CA TYR A 178 5.11 -4.65 -18.00
C TYR A 178 4.54 -6.07 -18.15
N TYR A 179 4.16 -6.72 -17.04
CA TYR A 179 3.50 -8.02 -17.02
C TYR A 179 2.12 -7.98 -17.68
N ALA A 180 1.33 -6.92 -17.44
CA ALA A 180 0.04 -6.73 -18.08
C ALA A 180 0.19 -6.54 -19.60
N THR A 181 1.20 -5.80 -20.05
CA THR A 181 1.56 -5.67 -21.48
C THR A 181 1.91 -7.02 -22.07
N ALA A 182 2.77 -7.80 -21.39
CA ALA A 182 3.13 -9.13 -21.85
C ALA A 182 1.89 -10.03 -22.00
N ALA A 183 1.01 -10.03 -21.01
CA ALA A 183 -0.23 -10.81 -21.04
C ALA A 183 -1.15 -10.40 -22.21
N ALA A 184 -1.28 -9.08 -22.49
CA ALA A 184 -2.10 -8.56 -23.57
C ALA A 184 -1.65 -9.03 -24.97
N PHE A 185 -0.36 -9.32 -25.13
CA PHE A 185 0.20 -9.77 -26.41
C PHE A 185 0.66 -11.24 -26.40
N GLY A 186 0.33 -12.00 -25.34
CA GLY A 186 0.67 -13.43 -25.24
C GLY A 186 2.18 -13.69 -25.12
N LEU A 187 2.91 -12.77 -24.48
CA LEU A 187 4.36 -12.80 -24.27
C LEU A 187 4.70 -13.17 -22.81
N GLU A 188 5.94 -13.61 -22.57
CA GLU A 188 6.40 -14.09 -21.27
C GLU A 188 7.55 -13.21 -20.74
N PRO A 189 7.39 -12.45 -19.63
CA PRO A 189 8.45 -11.66 -19.02
C PRO A 189 9.70 -12.50 -18.68
N GLY A 190 10.88 -11.92 -18.92
CA GLY A 190 12.16 -12.61 -18.73
C GLY A 190 12.56 -13.55 -19.86
N LYS A 191 11.64 -13.83 -20.79
CA LYS A 191 11.90 -14.69 -21.96
C LYS A 191 11.70 -13.94 -23.28
N ASP A 192 10.63 -13.18 -23.38
CA ASP A 192 10.26 -12.44 -24.59
C ASP A 192 10.47 -10.92 -24.42
N ASP A 193 11.42 -10.51 -23.57
CA ASP A 193 11.63 -9.12 -23.18
C ASP A 193 11.83 -8.17 -24.37
N GLU A 194 12.58 -8.60 -25.41
CA GLU A 194 12.77 -7.80 -26.62
C GLU A 194 11.44 -7.52 -27.33
N ALA A 195 10.55 -8.52 -27.41
CA ALA A 195 9.24 -8.38 -28.05
C ALA A 195 8.31 -7.51 -27.20
N ILE A 196 8.35 -7.61 -25.86
CA ILE A 196 7.55 -6.77 -24.95
C ILE A 196 7.99 -5.31 -25.09
N PHE A 197 9.30 -5.02 -25.10
CA PHE A 197 9.81 -3.66 -25.29
C PHE A 197 9.52 -3.11 -26.69
N ALA A 198 9.47 -3.96 -27.72
CA ALA A 198 9.02 -3.56 -29.05
C ALA A 198 7.53 -3.10 -29.02
N LYS A 199 6.66 -3.83 -28.29
CA LYS A 199 5.28 -3.40 -28.07
C LYS A 199 5.19 -2.08 -27.31
N LEU A 200 5.95 -1.90 -26.25
CA LEU A 200 6.01 -0.65 -25.51
C LEU A 200 6.50 0.53 -26.38
N ALA A 201 7.43 0.27 -27.31
CA ALA A 201 7.85 1.29 -28.28
C ALA A 201 6.72 1.67 -29.26
N GLU A 202 5.86 0.71 -29.66
CA GLU A 202 4.65 0.99 -30.45
C GLU A 202 3.63 1.86 -29.67
N LEU A 203 3.59 1.75 -28.33
CA LEU A 203 2.71 2.55 -27.47
C LEU A 203 3.16 4.02 -27.33
N LYS A 204 4.46 4.29 -27.54
CA LYS A 204 5.09 5.62 -27.31
C LYS A 204 4.30 6.80 -27.86
N PRO A 205 3.72 6.77 -29.09
CA PRO A 205 2.95 7.90 -29.63
C PRO A 205 1.71 8.27 -28.79
N ASN A 206 1.16 7.31 -28.05
CA ASN A 206 -0.02 7.52 -27.20
C ASN A 206 0.34 8.09 -25.82
N VAL A 207 1.60 7.91 -25.38
CA VAL A 207 2.07 8.28 -24.05
C VAL A 207 2.56 9.72 -24.00
N VAL A 208 1.90 10.57 -23.23
CA VAL A 208 2.34 11.94 -22.92
C VAL A 208 3.48 11.92 -21.92
N LYS A 209 3.33 11.09 -20.87
CA LYS A 209 4.25 11.10 -19.74
C LYS A 209 4.30 9.72 -19.07
N THR A 210 5.49 9.39 -18.58
CA THR A 210 5.67 8.35 -17.55
C THR A 210 5.64 9.01 -16.16
N TRP A 211 5.11 8.33 -15.15
CA TRP A 211 4.88 8.89 -13.83
C TRP A 211 5.55 8.09 -12.70
N THR A 212 5.93 8.81 -11.64
CA THR A 212 6.44 8.24 -10.38
C THR A 212 5.55 8.55 -9.18
N SER A 213 4.48 9.34 -9.40
CA SER A 213 3.54 9.78 -8.36
C SER A 213 2.11 9.64 -8.88
N ALA A 214 1.28 8.85 -8.19
CA ALA A 214 -0.13 8.72 -8.52
C ALA A 214 -0.89 10.05 -8.36
N ASN A 215 -0.55 10.86 -7.34
CA ASN A 215 -1.16 12.17 -7.14
C ASN A 215 -0.92 13.12 -8.33
N ASP A 216 0.32 13.14 -8.86
CA ASP A 216 0.63 13.98 -10.02
C ASP A 216 -0.17 13.52 -11.24
N THR A 217 -0.35 12.21 -11.41
CA THR A 217 -1.13 11.62 -12.51
C THR A 217 -2.61 11.97 -12.39
N ILE A 218 -3.18 11.91 -11.18
CA ILE A 218 -4.57 12.34 -10.93
C ILE A 218 -4.72 13.84 -11.21
N ASN A 219 -3.74 14.67 -10.86
CA ASN A 219 -3.76 16.09 -11.19
C ASN A 219 -3.73 16.32 -12.71
N MET A 220 -2.96 15.55 -13.48
CA MET A 220 -2.95 15.63 -14.94
C MET A 220 -4.30 15.25 -15.56
N LEU A 221 -4.96 14.21 -15.03
CA LEU A 221 -6.34 13.87 -15.41
C LEU A 221 -7.29 15.04 -15.13
N ASN A 222 -7.24 15.60 -13.91
CA ASN A 222 -8.11 16.71 -13.48
C ASN A 222 -7.89 18.00 -14.30
N GLN A 223 -6.68 18.19 -14.83
CA GLN A 223 -6.33 19.35 -15.68
C GLN A 223 -6.62 19.10 -17.17
N GLY A 224 -7.02 17.88 -17.54
CA GLY A 224 -7.26 17.49 -18.93
C GLY A 224 -5.97 17.39 -19.76
N GLU A 225 -4.80 17.26 -19.12
CA GLU A 225 -3.53 17.02 -19.81
C GLU A 225 -3.44 15.60 -20.38
N ILE A 226 -4.14 14.67 -19.76
CA ILE A 226 -4.33 13.28 -20.19
C ILE A 226 -5.79 12.90 -20.01
N SER A 227 -6.27 11.91 -20.78
CA SER A 227 -7.59 11.32 -20.59
C SER A 227 -7.56 9.86 -20.12
N VAL A 228 -6.39 9.23 -20.12
CA VAL A 228 -6.19 7.83 -19.71
C VAL A 228 -4.96 7.71 -18.83
N ALA A 229 -5.04 6.94 -17.77
CA ALA A 229 -3.94 6.62 -16.88
C ALA A 229 -3.95 5.14 -16.47
N VAL A 230 -2.78 4.52 -16.43
CA VAL A 230 -2.59 3.20 -15.79
C VAL A 230 -2.19 3.46 -14.34
N LEU A 231 -3.00 2.99 -13.40
CA LEU A 231 -2.86 3.26 -11.96
C LEU A 231 -3.10 1.97 -11.14
N LEU A 232 -2.81 2.05 -9.84
CA LEU A 232 -3.28 1.06 -8.86
C LEU A 232 -4.60 1.53 -8.25
N ASP A 233 -5.45 0.59 -7.85
CA ASP A 233 -6.82 0.83 -7.39
C ASP A 233 -6.94 1.74 -6.17
N TYR A 234 -5.99 1.72 -5.24
CA TYR A 234 -6.00 2.63 -4.08
C TYR A 234 -6.08 4.12 -4.47
N SER A 235 -5.57 4.48 -5.66
CA SER A 235 -5.59 5.86 -6.15
C SER A 235 -6.92 6.22 -6.84
N TYR A 236 -7.73 5.23 -7.21
CA TYR A 236 -8.99 5.46 -7.92
C TYR A 236 -10.03 6.16 -7.05
N THR A 237 -10.12 5.85 -5.76
CA THR A 237 -11.05 6.55 -4.85
C THR A 237 -10.78 8.05 -4.85
N THR A 238 -9.51 8.46 -4.78
CA THR A 238 -9.12 9.87 -4.85
C THR A 238 -9.47 10.49 -6.19
N ALA A 239 -9.21 9.79 -7.29
CA ALA A 239 -9.56 10.25 -8.64
C ALA A 239 -11.09 10.40 -8.80
N LYS A 240 -11.85 9.39 -8.39
CA LYS A 240 -13.33 9.36 -8.49
C LYS A 240 -14.01 10.45 -7.67
N ASN A 241 -13.47 10.75 -6.48
CA ASN A 241 -13.97 11.84 -5.64
C ASN A 241 -13.72 13.22 -6.27
N ALA A 242 -12.63 13.38 -7.03
CA ALA A 242 -12.33 14.62 -7.74
C ALA A 242 -13.19 14.79 -9.00
N ASN A 243 -13.47 13.72 -9.73
CA ASN A 243 -14.32 13.74 -10.92
C ASN A 243 -15.13 12.43 -11.03
N PRO A 244 -16.48 12.49 -10.90
CA PRO A 244 -17.35 11.32 -10.98
C PRO A 244 -17.42 10.66 -12.38
N ASP A 245 -16.94 11.33 -13.43
CA ASP A 245 -16.93 10.80 -14.80
C ASP A 245 -15.73 9.86 -15.06
N TYR A 246 -14.81 9.76 -14.14
CA TYR A 246 -13.71 8.78 -14.23
C TYR A 246 -14.23 7.36 -14.08
N ILE A 247 -13.79 6.49 -14.98
CA ILE A 247 -14.14 5.08 -15.03
C ILE A 247 -12.88 4.26 -14.73
N TRP A 248 -13.03 3.29 -13.81
CA TRP A 248 -12.05 2.23 -13.58
C TRP A 248 -12.32 1.04 -14.48
N VAL A 249 -11.26 0.47 -15.03
CA VAL A 249 -11.31 -0.76 -15.84
C VAL A 249 -10.34 -1.78 -15.26
N ASP A 250 -10.88 -2.94 -14.90
CA ASP A 250 -10.10 -4.15 -14.68
C ASP A 250 -9.82 -4.78 -16.06
N PRO A 251 -8.53 -4.90 -16.47
CA PRO A 251 -8.19 -5.37 -17.81
C PRO A 251 -8.69 -6.80 -18.09
N ALA A 252 -9.17 -7.06 -19.31
CA ALA A 252 -9.64 -8.38 -19.72
C ALA A 252 -8.59 -9.48 -19.63
N GLU A 253 -7.31 -9.12 -19.69
CA GLU A 253 -6.17 -10.02 -19.49
C GLU A 253 -6.02 -10.46 -18.03
N GLY A 254 -6.77 -9.86 -17.11
CA GLY A 254 -6.69 -10.01 -15.68
C GLY A 254 -5.77 -8.99 -15.03
N SER A 255 -6.11 -8.62 -13.80
CA SER A 255 -5.38 -7.60 -13.05
C SER A 255 -4.13 -8.17 -12.39
N PHE A 256 -2.99 -7.59 -12.69
CA PHE A 256 -1.77 -7.85 -11.93
C PHE A 256 -1.80 -7.09 -10.60
N SER A 257 -1.36 -7.76 -9.56
CA SER A 257 -1.44 -7.28 -8.18
C SER A 257 -0.09 -7.29 -7.50
N GLY A 258 0.04 -6.47 -6.48
CA GLY A 258 1.11 -6.47 -5.51
C GLY A 258 0.56 -6.32 -4.10
N TYR A 259 1.43 -6.48 -3.13
CA TYR A 259 1.12 -6.32 -1.72
C TYR A 259 1.84 -5.10 -1.15
N ASN A 260 1.22 -4.40 -0.20
CA ASN A 260 1.99 -3.59 0.74
C ASN A 260 2.13 -4.36 2.05
N MET A 261 3.34 -4.40 2.58
CA MET A 261 3.75 -5.28 3.66
C MET A 261 4.31 -4.51 4.84
N LEU A 262 4.18 -5.10 6.02
CA LEU A 262 4.69 -4.59 7.29
C LEU A 262 5.89 -5.43 7.71
N ASN A 263 7.10 -4.86 7.73
CA ASN A 263 8.31 -5.60 8.08
C ASN A 263 9.07 -4.89 9.21
N ILE A 264 9.75 -5.68 10.04
CA ILE A 264 10.65 -5.16 11.07
C ILE A 264 12.03 -4.95 10.45
N VAL A 265 12.62 -3.78 10.71
CA VAL A 265 13.97 -3.44 10.24
C VAL A 265 14.99 -4.02 11.22
N LYS A 266 16.12 -4.50 10.69
CA LYS A 266 17.19 -5.12 11.47
C LYS A 266 17.85 -4.12 12.41
N GLY A 267 17.89 -4.48 13.69
CA GLY A 267 18.41 -3.63 14.74
C GLY A 267 17.34 -2.84 15.49
N CYS A 268 16.06 -3.10 15.22
CA CYS A 268 14.94 -2.64 16.04
C CYS A 268 15.14 -3.05 17.49
N GLU A 269 15.26 -2.07 18.39
CA GLU A 269 15.45 -2.30 19.82
C GLU A 269 14.13 -2.62 20.53
N ASN A 270 13.00 -2.12 20.02
CA ASN A 270 11.66 -2.25 20.58
C ASN A 270 10.83 -3.31 19.81
N LYS A 271 11.37 -4.53 19.66
CA LYS A 271 10.78 -5.58 18.82
C LYS A 271 9.34 -5.93 19.24
N GLU A 272 9.05 -6.01 20.54
CA GLU A 272 7.69 -6.27 21.04
C GLU A 272 6.70 -5.15 20.66
N LEU A 273 7.15 -3.91 20.68
CA LEU A 273 6.34 -2.77 20.23
C LEU A 273 6.12 -2.81 18.70
N ALA A 274 7.14 -3.18 17.92
CA ALA A 274 7.04 -3.35 16.47
C ALA A 274 6.05 -4.47 16.10
N GLU A 275 6.14 -5.63 16.76
CA GLU A 275 5.19 -6.75 16.60
C GLU A 275 3.76 -6.33 16.99
N ALA A 276 3.59 -5.58 18.09
CA ALA A 276 2.31 -5.07 18.52
C ALA A 276 1.70 -4.06 17.50
N PHE A 277 2.53 -3.22 16.90
CA PHE A 277 2.09 -2.31 15.86
C PHE A 277 1.64 -3.05 14.59
N ILE A 278 2.41 -4.05 14.16
CA ILE A 278 2.04 -4.90 13.01
C ILE A 278 0.73 -5.64 13.27
N ASP A 279 0.60 -6.25 14.46
CA ASP A 279 -0.62 -6.95 14.85
C ASP A 279 -1.85 -6.01 14.89
N TYR A 280 -1.67 -4.81 15.46
CA TYR A 280 -2.71 -3.79 15.50
C TYR A 280 -3.15 -3.35 14.10
N TYR A 281 -2.22 -3.17 13.16
CA TYR A 281 -2.53 -2.78 11.78
C TYR A 281 -3.41 -3.82 11.07
N LEU A 282 -3.30 -5.10 11.45
CA LEU A 282 -4.11 -6.20 10.93
C LEU A 282 -5.44 -6.37 11.67
N SER A 283 -5.73 -5.56 12.69
CA SER A 283 -6.97 -5.67 13.46
C SER A 283 -8.19 -5.34 12.60
N TYR A 284 -9.34 -5.90 12.98
CA TYR A 284 -10.62 -5.63 12.30
C TYR A 284 -10.93 -4.13 12.24
N ASP A 285 -10.75 -3.43 13.36
CA ASP A 285 -11.10 -2.01 13.46
C ASP A 285 -10.26 -1.12 12.53
N VAL A 286 -8.96 -1.39 12.44
CA VAL A 286 -8.07 -0.64 11.53
C VAL A 286 -8.42 -0.97 10.07
N GLN A 287 -8.54 -2.23 9.73
CA GLN A 287 -8.84 -2.66 8.36
C GLN A 287 -10.21 -2.15 7.88
N LEU A 288 -11.20 -2.10 8.77
CA LEU A 288 -12.51 -1.50 8.48
C LEU A 288 -12.39 0.02 8.31
N ALA A 289 -11.68 0.72 9.20
CA ALA A 289 -11.55 2.18 9.14
C ALA A 289 -10.84 2.62 7.85
N GLU A 290 -9.74 1.96 7.47
CA GLU A 290 -9.01 2.21 6.24
C GLU A 290 -9.90 1.99 4.99
N ALA A 291 -10.67 0.91 4.98
CA ALA A 291 -11.58 0.61 3.88
C ALA A 291 -12.74 1.61 3.78
N LEU A 292 -13.35 2.01 4.91
CA LEU A 292 -14.46 2.97 4.93
C LEU A 292 -14.02 4.39 4.51
N ASP A 293 -12.80 4.79 4.83
CA ASP A 293 -12.23 6.07 4.42
C ASP A 293 -11.60 6.02 3.01
N GLY A 294 -11.63 4.87 2.34
CA GLY A 294 -11.14 4.72 0.96
C GLY A 294 -9.62 4.73 0.84
N VAL A 295 -8.91 4.30 1.90
CA VAL A 295 -7.44 4.32 1.96
C VAL A 295 -6.84 3.07 1.36
N ASP A 296 -7.19 1.90 1.92
CA ASP A 296 -6.61 0.60 1.55
C ASP A 296 -7.67 -0.50 1.47
N ALA A 297 -7.45 -1.46 0.58
CA ALA A 297 -8.26 -2.67 0.49
C ALA A 297 -7.99 -3.58 1.70
N PRO A 298 -9.04 -4.09 2.40
CA PRO A 298 -8.82 -4.92 3.57
C PRO A 298 -8.30 -6.31 3.19
N VAL A 299 -7.30 -6.80 3.95
CA VAL A 299 -6.83 -8.18 3.85
C VAL A 299 -7.64 -9.15 4.71
N ARG A 300 -8.70 -8.67 5.36
CA ARG A 300 -9.58 -9.43 6.23
C ARG A 300 -10.88 -9.82 5.53
N PRO A 301 -11.20 -11.13 5.41
CA PRO A 301 -12.45 -11.57 4.80
C PRO A 301 -13.70 -11.23 5.63
N ASP A 302 -13.55 -10.95 6.93
CA ASP A 302 -14.63 -10.58 7.84
C ASP A 302 -14.98 -9.08 7.83
N VAL A 303 -14.22 -8.24 7.12
CA VAL A 303 -14.58 -6.84 6.86
C VAL A 303 -15.60 -6.80 5.73
N GLU A 304 -16.84 -6.47 6.08
CA GLU A 304 -17.95 -6.39 5.11
C GLU A 304 -18.09 -4.97 4.57
N LEU A 305 -18.01 -4.84 3.23
CA LEU A 305 -18.22 -3.59 2.49
C LEU A 305 -19.48 -3.69 1.64
N THR A 306 -20.16 -2.56 1.48
CA THR A 306 -21.25 -2.45 0.48
C THR A 306 -20.67 -2.54 -0.93
N ALA A 307 -21.50 -2.88 -1.92
CA ALA A 307 -21.06 -2.94 -3.32
C ALA A 307 -20.45 -1.62 -3.82
N GLU A 308 -20.94 -0.47 -3.33
CA GLU A 308 -20.41 0.85 -3.67
C GLU A 308 -19.00 1.06 -3.07
N GLN A 309 -18.78 0.68 -1.82
CA GLN A 309 -17.47 0.76 -1.16
C GLN A 309 -16.47 -0.21 -1.79
N ALA A 310 -16.90 -1.44 -2.05
CA ALA A 310 -16.07 -2.49 -2.65
C ALA A 310 -15.65 -2.19 -4.10
N ALA A 311 -16.44 -1.41 -4.83
CA ALA A 311 -16.18 -1.12 -6.25
C ALA A 311 -14.84 -0.44 -6.52
N ASN A 312 -14.27 0.22 -5.51
CA ASN A 312 -13.00 0.95 -5.63
C ASN A 312 -11.78 0.15 -5.16
N PHE A 313 -11.97 -1.10 -4.68
CA PHE A 313 -10.92 -1.89 -4.06
C PHE A 313 -10.73 -3.26 -4.68
N THR A 314 -9.58 -3.85 -4.41
CA THR A 314 -9.34 -5.29 -4.52
C THR A 314 -10.05 -5.97 -3.35
N TYR A 315 -11.31 -6.40 -3.56
CA TYR A 315 -12.18 -6.87 -2.50
C TYR A 315 -12.99 -8.09 -2.90
N GLY A 316 -13.16 -9.00 -1.95
CA GLY A 316 -13.92 -10.24 -2.08
C GLY A 316 -13.06 -11.42 -2.53
N GLU A 317 -13.41 -12.61 -2.01
CA GLU A 317 -12.64 -13.84 -2.15
C GLU A 317 -12.39 -14.18 -3.63
N GLU A 318 -13.44 -14.13 -4.45
CA GLU A 318 -13.34 -14.43 -5.88
C GLU A 318 -12.35 -13.51 -6.62
N MET A 319 -12.34 -12.20 -6.31
CA MET A 319 -11.40 -11.27 -6.92
C MET A 319 -9.98 -11.56 -6.45
N ILE A 320 -9.78 -11.76 -5.14
CA ILE A 320 -8.46 -11.99 -4.55
C ILE A 320 -7.84 -13.31 -5.04
N GLU A 321 -8.63 -14.36 -5.21
CA GLU A 321 -8.17 -15.64 -5.75
C GLU A 321 -7.78 -15.56 -7.25
N ASN A 322 -8.39 -14.65 -8.00
CA ASN A 322 -8.13 -14.45 -9.44
C ASN A 322 -7.05 -13.41 -9.74
N LEU A 323 -6.46 -12.76 -8.71
CA LEU A 323 -5.35 -11.84 -8.90
C LEU A 323 -4.14 -12.53 -9.54
N LYS A 324 -3.53 -11.87 -10.50
CA LYS A 324 -2.27 -12.30 -11.09
C LYS A 324 -1.11 -11.68 -10.33
N LEU A 325 -0.24 -12.53 -9.83
CA LEU A 325 1.01 -12.07 -9.21
C LEU A 325 2.13 -12.16 -10.24
N PRO A 326 2.99 -11.14 -10.34
CA PRO A 326 4.20 -11.24 -11.14
C PRO A 326 5.18 -12.22 -10.48
N ASP A 327 6.10 -12.77 -11.26
CA ASP A 327 7.23 -13.51 -10.70
C ASP A 327 8.31 -12.53 -10.22
N TRP A 328 8.39 -12.33 -8.91
CA TRP A 328 9.33 -11.41 -8.28
C TRP A 328 10.80 -11.81 -8.52
N ASN A 329 11.11 -13.10 -8.70
CA ASN A 329 12.47 -13.54 -9.02
C ASN A 329 12.86 -13.11 -10.45
N VAL A 330 11.92 -13.19 -11.40
CA VAL A 330 12.12 -12.69 -12.76
C VAL A 330 12.31 -11.18 -12.75
N ILE A 331 11.51 -10.44 -11.98
CA ILE A 331 11.66 -9.00 -11.83
C ILE A 331 13.04 -8.66 -11.25
N ALA A 332 13.42 -9.25 -10.13
CA ALA A 332 14.69 -9.00 -9.46
C ALA A 332 15.88 -9.25 -10.39
N ALA A 333 15.85 -10.34 -11.17
CA ALA A 333 16.92 -10.70 -12.10
C ALA A 333 17.04 -9.74 -13.30
N ASN A 334 15.95 -9.08 -13.71
CA ASN A 334 15.90 -8.35 -14.99
C ASN A 334 15.65 -6.85 -14.84
N GLN A 335 15.19 -6.37 -13.69
CA GLN A 335 14.73 -4.99 -13.49
C GLN A 335 15.74 -3.93 -13.94
N ALA A 336 17.01 -4.11 -13.64
CA ALA A 336 18.05 -3.16 -14.05
C ALA A 336 18.11 -2.98 -15.58
N ASN A 337 18.02 -4.08 -16.32
CA ASN A 337 18.00 -4.07 -17.78
C ASN A 337 16.66 -3.52 -18.31
N TRP A 338 15.55 -3.85 -17.66
CA TRP A 338 14.24 -3.33 -18.04
C TRP A 338 14.16 -1.80 -17.85
N ILE A 339 14.75 -1.25 -16.79
CA ILE A 339 14.85 0.20 -16.59
C ILE A 339 15.62 0.87 -17.73
N VAL A 340 16.74 0.27 -18.17
CA VAL A 340 17.53 0.80 -19.29
C VAL A 340 16.70 0.81 -20.57
N SER A 341 16.03 -0.30 -20.90
CA SER A 341 15.18 -0.42 -22.09
C SER A 341 13.97 0.51 -22.04
N TRP A 342 13.33 0.64 -20.88
CA TRP A 342 12.24 1.57 -20.63
C TRP A 342 12.66 3.02 -20.90
N ASN A 343 13.79 3.43 -20.33
CA ASN A 343 14.32 4.78 -20.49
C ASN A 343 14.71 5.07 -21.95
N ALA A 344 15.20 4.10 -22.68
CA ALA A 344 15.50 4.24 -24.12
C ALA A 344 14.24 4.55 -24.95
N ILE A 345 13.06 4.06 -24.51
CA ILE A 345 11.78 4.30 -25.20
C ILE A 345 11.17 5.64 -24.73
N PHE A 346 11.02 5.83 -23.42
CA PHE A 346 10.16 6.89 -22.87
C PHE A 346 10.90 8.16 -22.45
N SER A 347 12.22 8.11 -22.16
CA SER A 347 12.99 9.29 -21.74
C SER A 347 13.57 10.10 -22.92
N VAL A 348 13.49 9.58 -24.14
CA VAL A 348 13.94 10.32 -25.33
C VAL A 348 12.85 11.32 -25.76
N LYS A 349 13.22 12.63 -25.75
CA LYS A 349 12.35 13.71 -26.23
C LYS A 349 12.23 13.71 -27.75
#